data_b50e58ea50a2e52403d1b8fba14b91d8
#
_entry.id   b50e58ea50a2e52403d1b8fba14b91d8
#
_cell.length_a   1.000
_cell.length_b   1.000
_cell.length_c   1.000
_cell.angle_alpha   90.00
_cell.angle_beta   90.00
_cell.angle_gamma   90.00
#
_symmetry.space_group_name_H-M   'P 1'
#
loop_
_entity.id
_entity.type
_entity.pdbx_description
1 polymer ?
#
loop_
_entity_poly.entity_id
_entity_poly.type
_entity_poly.pdbx_seq_one_letter_code
_entity_poly.pdbx_strand_id
1 'polypeptide(L)'
;LVGSEMCIRDRDNLCAVVDRNRLQISGNTEDVMGHDDLVQRIASFGWHVIDVKDGNNIDELNAAFEEAKTVNGKPTAIIANTVKGCGSSVMENKANWHHKVPTTEEYETIMKDLKTAEEALS
;
A
#
# COMPACT_ATOMS: atom_id res chain seq x y z
N LEU A 1 6.53 20.45 20.96
CA LEU A 1 5.79 19.37 20.26
C LEU A 1 4.38 19.79 19.83
N VAL A 2 3.73 20.73 20.52
CA VAL A 2 2.38 21.23 20.16
C VAL A 2 2.37 21.96 18.81
N GLY A 3 3.47 22.60 18.42
CA GLY A 3 3.61 23.28 17.15
C GLY A 3 3.72 22.35 15.92
N SER A 4 4.16 21.10 16.10
CA SER A 4 4.32 20.15 14.99
C SER A 4 2.99 19.54 14.54
N GLU A 5 2.05 19.31 15.44
CA GLU A 5 0.72 18.79 15.09
C GLU A 5 -0.13 19.82 14.34
N MET A 6 -0.08 21.09 14.74
CA MET A 6 -0.72 22.18 13.99
C MET A 6 -0.14 22.32 12.58
N CYS A 7 1.20 22.18 12.43
CA CYS A 7 1.85 22.23 11.13
C CYS A 7 1.49 21.06 10.19
N ILE A 8 1.11 19.90 10.71
CA ILE A 8 0.72 18.75 9.89
C ILE A 8 -0.72 18.91 9.39
N ARG A 9 -1.63 19.38 10.23
CA ARG A 9 -3.06 19.53 9.87
C ARG A 9 -3.32 20.54 8.75
N ASP A 10 -2.48 21.56 8.64
CA ASP A 10 -2.64 22.64 7.65
C ASP A 10 -1.79 22.41 6.38
N ARG A 11 -1.09 21.25 6.27
CA ARG A 11 -0.24 20.96 5.12
C ARG A 11 -1.02 20.22 4.04
N ASP A 12 -1.56 20.97 3.11
CA ASP A 12 -2.18 20.42 1.90
C ASP A 12 -1.17 19.85 0.87
N ASN A 13 0.11 20.14 1.05
CA ASN A 13 1.22 19.57 0.26
C ASN A 13 1.78 18.25 0.81
N LEU A 14 1.23 17.71 1.91
CA LEU A 14 1.63 16.44 2.48
C LEU A 14 0.73 15.33 1.97
N CYS A 15 1.34 14.36 1.27
CA CYS A 15 0.69 13.14 0.85
C CYS A 15 1.42 11.94 1.46
N ALA A 16 0.71 11.15 2.27
CA ALA A 16 1.21 9.90 2.83
C ALA A 16 0.60 8.72 2.10
N VAL A 17 1.42 7.72 1.78
CA VAL A 17 0.94 6.47 1.19
C VAL A 17 1.10 5.34 2.19
N VAL A 18 0.02 4.63 2.48
CA VAL A 18 0.01 3.43 3.30
C VAL A 18 -0.07 2.21 2.39
N ASP A 19 1.02 1.46 2.29
CA ASP A 19 1.03 0.14 1.64
C ASP A 19 0.34 -0.87 2.58
N ARG A 20 -0.95 -1.13 2.33
CA ARG A 20 -1.78 -2.02 3.14
C ARG A 20 -1.85 -3.41 2.51
N ASN A 21 -0.81 -4.20 2.68
CA ASN A 21 -0.76 -5.57 2.16
C ASN A 21 -1.33 -6.62 3.13
N ARG A 22 -1.82 -6.22 4.30
CA ARG A 22 -2.46 -7.05 5.34
C ARG A 22 -1.60 -8.16 5.93
N LEU A 23 -0.30 -8.18 5.64
CA LEU A 23 0.63 -9.16 6.17
C LEU A 23 1.74 -8.50 6.99
N GLN A 24 2.15 -9.20 8.02
CA GLN A 24 3.32 -8.88 8.84
C GLN A 24 4.13 -10.16 9.12
N ILE A 25 5.28 -10.05 9.79
CA ILE A 25 6.18 -11.17 10.07
C ILE A 25 5.45 -12.37 10.68
N SER A 26 4.53 -12.11 11.62
CA SER A 26 3.82 -13.13 12.40
C SER A 26 2.51 -13.63 11.76
N GLY A 27 2.11 -13.09 10.60
CA GLY A 27 0.89 -13.50 9.90
C GLY A 27 0.05 -12.35 9.37
N ASN A 28 -1.26 -12.56 9.32
CA ASN A 28 -2.21 -11.52 8.91
C ASN A 28 -2.29 -10.42 9.97
N THR A 29 -2.27 -9.15 9.56
CA THR A 29 -2.33 -8.01 10.48
C THR A 29 -3.61 -7.99 11.30
N GLU A 30 -4.73 -8.41 10.76
CA GLU A 30 -6.02 -8.42 11.46
C GLU A 30 -6.07 -9.49 12.57
N ASP A 31 -5.32 -10.60 12.41
CA ASP A 31 -5.26 -11.67 13.41
C ASP A 31 -4.30 -11.33 14.56
N VAL A 32 -3.27 -10.54 14.29
CA VAL A 32 -2.24 -10.17 15.27
C VAL A 32 -2.60 -8.89 16.01
N MET A 33 -3.04 -7.87 15.29
CA MET A 33 -3.48 -6.59 15.82
C MET A 33 -4.47 -5.96 14.84
N GLY A 34 -5.74 -6.27 15.00
CA GLY A 34 -6.81 -5.73 14.17
C GLY A 34 -6.80 -4.20 14.19
N HIS A 35 -6.82 -3.60 13.02
CA HIS A 35 -6.78 -2.15 12.87
C HIS A 35 -8.16 -1.54 12.65
N ASP A 36 -9.24 -2.26 12.94
CA ASP A 36 -10.59 -1.79 12.66
C ASP A 36 -10.67 -1.01 11.33
N ASP A 37 -11.43 0.04 11.24
CA ASP A 37 -11.47 0.86 10.02
C ASP A 37 -10.30 1.87 9.97
N LEU A 38 -9.20 1.51 9.29
CA LEU A 38 -8.03 2.37 9.12
C LEU A 38 -8.38 3.69 8.42
N VAL A 39 -9.32 3.66 7.47
CA VAL A 39 -9.80 4.86 6.75
C VAL A 39 -10.42 5.84 7.73
N GLN A 40 -11.36 5.38 8.55
CA GLN A 40 -12.00 6.22 9.56
C GLN A 40 -11.02 6.71 10.62
N ARG A 41 -10.08 5.85 11.03
CA ARG A 41 -9.05 6.21 12.01
C ARG A 41 -8.18 7.36 11.52
N ILE A 42 -7.66 7.31 10.31
CA ILE A 42 -6.85 8.40 9.73
C ILE A 42 -7.72 9.65 9.49
N ALA A 43 -8.93 9.48 8.98
CA ALA A 43 -9.85 10.59 8.77
C ALA A 43 -10.20 11.33 10.06
N SER A 44 -10.29 10.62 11.21
CA SER A 44 -10.55 11.23 12.51
C SER A 44 -9.47 12.20 12.99
N PHE A 45 -8.26 12.10 12.44
CA PHE A 45 -7.16 13.07 12.64
C PHE A 45 -7.23 14.27 11.69
N GLY A 46 -8.29 14.39 10.87
CA GLY A 46 -8.49 15.54 9.97
C GLY A 46 -7.82 15.38 8.60
N TRP A 47 -7.35 14.19 8.24
CA TRP A 47 -6.79 13.93 6.93
C TRP A 47 -7.89 13.69 5.88
N HIS A 48 -7.63 14.07 4.64
CA HIS A 48 -8.35 13.52 3.50
C HIS A 48 -7.84 12.11 3.23
N VAL A 49 -8.73 11.13 3.10
CA VAL A 49 -8.33 9.73 2.93
C VAL A 49 -8.89 9.21 1.61
N ILE A 50 -8.00 8.66 0.79
CA ILE A 50 -8.31 8.00 -0.47
C ILE A 50 -8.04 6.51 -0.30
N ASP A 51 -9.08 5.69 -0.38
CA ASP A 51 -8.98 4.22 -0.25
C ASP A 51 -8.92 3.58 -1.64
N VAL A 52 -7.71 3.28 -2.10
CA VAL A 52 -7.44 2.62 -3.39
C VAL A 52 -7.70 1.13 -3.25
N LYS A 53 -8.64 0.60 -4.04
CA LYS A 53 -9.11 -0.79 -3.93
C LYS A 53 -8.07 -1.79 -4.40
N ASP A 54 -7.40 -1.49 -5.51
CA ASP A 54 -6.26 -2.27 -6.01
C ASP A 54 -5.00 -1.40 -6.04
N GLY A 55 -4.22 -1.48 -4.95
CA GLY A 55 -2.96 -0.75 -4.81
C GLY A 55 -1.82 -1.27 -5.70
N ASN A 56 -2.03 -2.34 -6.46
CA ASN A 56 -1.11 -2.82 -7.48
C ASN A 56 -1.50 -2.32 -8.89
N ASN A 57 -2.67 -1.69 -9.02
CA ASN A 57 -3.13 -1.09 -10.28
C ASN A 57 -2.59 0.35 -10.41
N ILE A 58 -1.75 0.58 -11.43
CA ILE A 58 -1.10 1.87 -11.67
C ILE A 58 -2.12 2.97 -12.01
N ASP A 59 -3.20 2.65 -12.73
CA ASP A 59 -4.22 3.63 -13.10
C ASP A 59 -5.01 4.10 -11.88
N GLU A 60 -5.36 3.19 -10.96
CA GLU A 60 -6.01 3.55 -9.71
C GLU A 60 -5.10 4.40 -8.81
N LEU A 61 -3.81 4.07 -8.73
CA LEU A 61 -2.84 4.86 -7.99
C LEU A 61 -2.66 6.25 -8.59
N ASN A 62 -2.55 6.36 -9.93
CA ASN A 62 -2.45 7.64 -10.61
C ASN A 62 -3.69 8.50 -10.35
N ALA A 63 -4.89 7.94 -10.44
CA ALA A 63 -6.12 8.65 -10.12
C ALA A 63 -6.13 9.17 -8.68
N ALA A 64 -5.66 8.37 -7.71
CA ALA A 64 -5.54 8.78 -6.31
C ALA A 64 -4.54 9.92 -6.12
N PHE A 65 -3.40 9.91 -6.82
CA PHE A 65 -2.44 11.01 -6.78
C PHE A 65 -2.98 12.29 -7.43
N GLU A 66 -3.73 12.18 -8.52
CA GLU A 66 -4.38 13.36 -9.12
C GLU A 66 -5.46 13.94 -8.20
N GLU A 67 -6.27 13.10 -7.54
CA GLU A 67 -7.20 13.55 -6.51
C GLU A 67 -6.48 14.26 -5.37
N ALA A 68 -5.39 13.69 -4.85
CA ALA A 68 -4.61 14.27 -3.76
C ALA A 68 -4.11 15.69 -4.06
N LYS A 69 -3.75 15.98 -5.31
CA LYS A 69 -3.31 17.32 -5.77
C LYS A 69 -4.41 18.38 -5.69
N THR A 70 -5.67 17.98 -5.68
CA THR A 70 -6.81 18.90 -5.64
C THR A 70 -7.24 19.26 -4.22
N VAL A 71 -6.74 18.52 -3.22
CA VAL A 71 -7.10 18.72 -1.81
C VAL A 71 -6.36 19.93 -1.24
N ASN A 72 -7.11 20.85 -0.64
CA ASN A 72 -6.56 22.05 -0.01
C ASN A 72 -6.89 22.09 1.48
N GLY A 73 -5.98 22.69 2.26
CA GLY A 73 -6.16 22.96 3.68
C GLY A 73 -6.08 21.76 4.61
N LYS A 74 -5.71 20.58 4.10
CA LYS A 74 -5.47 19.38 4.92
C LYS A 74 -4.58 18.38 4.19
N PRO A 75 -3.82 17.56 4.92
CA PRO A 75 -2.99 16.52 4.32
C PRO A 75 -3.84 15.38 3.76
N THR A 76 -3.29 14.67 2.78
CA THR A 76 -3.94 13.49 2.16
C THR A 76 -3.22 12.22 2.53
N ALA A 77 -3.98 11.16 2.84
CA ALA A 77 -3.50 9.80 3.02
C ALA A 77 -4.11 8.89 1.94
N ILE A 78 -3.27 8.25 1.16
CA ILE A 78 -3.67 7.22 0.20
C ILE A 78 -3.46 5.86 0.85
N ILE A 79 -4.52 5.09 1.03
CA ILE A 79 -4.45 3.71 1.51
C ILE A 79 -4.47 2.80 0.29
N ALA A 80 -3.30 2.28 -0.08
CA ALA A 80 -3.16 1.37 -1.20
C ALA A 80 -3.34 -0.07 -0.70
N ASN A 81 -4.47 -0.70 -1.02
CA ASN A 81 -4.71 -2.10 -0.69
C ASN A 81 -3.94 -2.97 -1.67
N THR A 82 -2.74 -3.37 -1.29
CA THR A 82 -1.81 -4.13 -2.12
C THR A 82 -1.85 -5.63 -1.81
N VAL A 83 -1.25 -6.39 -2.71
CA VAL A 83 -0.97 -7.82 -2.52
C VAL A 83 0.54 -7.99 -2.39
N LYS A 84 0.99 -8.48 -1.22
CA LYS A 84 2.41 -8.76 -1.01
C LYS A 84 2.93 -9.76 -2.03
N GLY A 85 4.02 -9.43 -2.73
CA GLY A 85 4.62 -10.30 -3.76
C GLY A 85 3.77 -10.46 -5.02
N CYS A 86 2.92 -9.47 -5.32
CA CYS A 86 2.08 -9.43 -6.51
C CYS A 86 2.86 -9.75 -7.78
N GLY A 87 2.29 -10.61 -8.63
CA GLY A 87 2.91 -11.06 -9.89
C GLY A 87 3.83 -12.28 -9.75
N SER A 88 4.00 -12.82 -8.53
CA SER A 88 4.79 -14.04 -8.31
C SER A 88 3.98 -15.13 -7.62
N SER A 89 3.72 -16.22 -8.31
CA SER A 89 3.01 -17.40 -7.77
C SER A 89 3.68 -18.01 -6.53
N VAL A 90 4.98 -17.79 -6.39
CA VAL A 90 5.78 -18.30 -5.27
C VAL A 90 5.66 -17.39 -4.04
N MET A 91 5.52 -16.08 -4.24
CA MET A 91 5.61 -15.06 -3.16
C MET A 91 4.25 -14.52 -2.72
N GLU A 92 3.27 -14.52 -3.61
CA GLU A 92 2.01 -13.81 -3.43
C GLU A 92 1.25 -14.26 -2.17
N ASN A 93 0.85 -13.27 -1.35
CA ASN A 93 0.14 -13.45 -0.08
C ASN A 93 0.84 -14.36 0.94
N LYS A 94 2.16 -14.45 0.92
CA LYS A 94 2.91 -15.30 1.87
C LYS A 94 3.75 -14.47 2.84
N ALA A 95 3.40 -14.51 4.12
CA ALA A 95 4.09 -13.77 5.18
C ALA A 95 5.56 -14.21 5.34
N ASN A 96 5.88 -15.47 5.11
CA ASN A 96 7.24 -16.02 5.25
C ASN A 96 8.26 -15.42 4.26
N TRP A 97 7.81 -14.66 3.27
CA TRP A 97 8.68 -13.91 2.36
C TRP A 97 9.15 -12.55 2.90
N HIS A 98 8.85 -12.23 4.16
CA HIS A 98 9.26 -10.94 4.74
C HIS A 98 10.79 -10.78 4.81
N HIS A 99 11.53 -11.86 5.07
CA HIS A 99 13.00 -11.88 5.14
C HIS A 99 13.65 -13.00 4.32
N LYS A 100 12.87 -13.70 3.50
CA LYS A 100 13.37 -14.85 2.74
C LYS A 100 14.09 -14.40 1.49
N VAL A 101 15.27 -14.99 1.24
CA VAL A 101 15.96 -14.93 -0.05
C VAL A 101 15.51 -16.15 -0.88
N PRO A 102 15.14 -15.98 -2.16
CA PRO A 102 14.72 -17.10 -3.00
C PRO A 102 15.86 -18.10 -3.24
N THR A 103 15.52 -19.38 -3.31
CA THR A 103 16.41 -20.41 -3.87
C THR A 103 16.54 -20.21 -5.38
N THR A 104 17.49 -20.90 -6.02
CA THR A 104 17.66 -20.83 -7.49
C THR A 104 16.38 -21.24 -8.23
N GLU A 105 15.73 -22.32 -7.79
CA GLU A 105 14.49 -22.82 -8.40
C GLU A 105 13.33 -21.84 -8.21
N GLU A 106 13.20 -21.26 -7.02
CA GLU A 106 12.20 -20.23 -6.74
C GLU A 106 12.43 -18.98 -7.59
N TYR A 107 13.70 -18.55 -7.73
CA TYR A 107 14.08 -17.43 -8.58
C TYR A 107 13.70 -17.66 -10.05
N GLU A 108 14.01 -18.84 -10.59
CA GLU A 108 13.65 -19.19 -11.97
C GLU A 108 12.13 -19.14 -12.19
N THR A 109 11.35 -19.61 -11.21
CA THR A 109 9.88 -19.54 -11.26
C THR A 109 9.39 -18.11 -11.22
N ILE A 110 9.91 -17.28 -10.32
CA ILE A 110 9.56 -15.85 -10.21
C ILE A 110 9.85 -15.14 -11.54
N MET A 111 11.03 -15.36 -12.12
CA MET A 111 11.41 -14.72 -13.39
C MET A 111 10.53 -15.17 -14.55
N LYS A 112 10.05 -16.41 -14.54
CA LYS A 112 9.09 -16.90 -15.54
C LYS A 112 7.74 -16.22 -15.39
N ASP A 113 7.22 -16.10 -14.16
CA ASP A 113 5.95 -15.42 -13.88
C ASP A 113 5.99 -13.97 -14.37
N LEU A 114 7.05 -13.24 -14.06
CA LEU A 114 7.23 -11.84 -14.46
C LEU A 114 7.33 -11.67 -15.99
N LYS A 115 8.05 -12.57 -16.68
CA LYS A 115 8.11 -12.55 -18.15
C LYS A 115 6.75 -12.80 -18.79
N THR A 116 5.99 -13.75 -18.25
CA THR A 116 4.63 -14.02 -18.74
C THR A 116 3.72 -12.82 -18.57
N ALA A 117 3.84 -12.09 -17.43
CA ALA A 117 3.08 -10.88 -17.20
C ALA A 117 3.50 -9.74 -18.16
N GLU A 118 4.81 -9.58 -18.43
CA GLU A 118 5.33 -8.59 -19.37
C GLU A 118 4.82 -8.83 -20.81
N GLU A 119 4.84 -10.10 -21.25
CA GLU A 119 4.34 -10.50 -22.57
C GLU A 119 2.82 -10.25 -22.73
N ALA A 120 2.05 -10.32 -21.63
CA ALA A 120 0.62 -10.03 -21.64
C ALA A 120 0.30 -8.53 -21.72
N LEU A 121 1.26 -7.64 -21.45
CA LEU A 121 1.13 -6.18 -21.52
C LEU A 121 1.59 -5.60 -22.87
N SER A 122 2.20 -6.43 -23.73
CA SER A 122 2.74 -6.05 -25.05
C SER A 122 1.70 -6.23 -26.14
#